data_fc6070bfab59af308f28af5203735d49
#
_entry.id   fc6070bfab59af308f28af5203735d49
#
_cell.length_a   1.000
_cell.length_b   1.000
_cell.length_c   1.000
_cell.angle_alpha   90.00
_cell.angle_beta   90.00
_cell.angle_gamma   90.00
#
_symmetry.space_group_name_H-M   'P 1'
#
loop_
_entity.id
_entity.type
_entity.pdbx_description
1 polymer ?
#
loop_
_entity_poly.entity_id
_entity_poly.type
_entity_poly.pdbx_seq_one_letter_code
_entity_poly.pdbx_strand_id
1 'polypeptide(L)'
;YEVGLGYIKIGQPATTLSGGEAQRVKLAKELCKRATGRTLYILDEPTTGLHTHDIKKLLKVLHRLVDQGNTVVIIEHNMDVIKTADWIIDVGPRGGDKGGKVVGTGTPEDIVKIKESVTGKYLKKYIDELKNTSPEKKNTKKLSLKESA
;
A
#
# COMPACT_ATOMS: atom_id res chain seq x y z
N TYR A 1 11.88 -1.67 -14.12
CA TYR A 1 11.47 -2.89 -13.42
C TYR A 1 11.02 -2.62 -11.98
N GLU A 2 11.65 -1.69 -11.25
CA GLU A 2 11.38 -1.44 -9.81
C GLU A 2 9.98 -0.90 -9.50
N VAL A 3 9.34 -0.20 -10.43
CA VAL A 3 8.00 0.39 -10.26
C VAL A 3 6.87 -0.46 -10.92
N GLY A 4 7.14 -1.72 -11.26
CA GLY A 4 6.15 -2.61 -11.87
C GLY A 4 5.78 -2.27 -13.31
N LEU A 5 6.68 -1.66 -14.07
CA LEU A 5 6.47 -1.26 -15.48
C LEU A 5 7.22 -2.15 -16.49
N GLY A 6 7.61 -3.36 -16.10
CA GLY A 6 8.42 -4.25 -16.96
C GLY A 6 7.74 -4.70 -18.26
N TYR A 7 6.43 -4.56 -18.36
CA TYR A 7 5.63 -4.92 -19.54
C TYR A 7 5.44 -3.76 -20.55
N ILE A 8 5.79 -2.51 -20.17
CA ILE A 8 5.65 -1.35 -21.05
C ILE A 8 6.77 -1.37 -22.11
N LYS A 9 6.39 -1.18 -23.36
CA LYS A 9 7.33 -1.10 -24.48
C LYS A 9 7.88 0.31 -24.63
N ILE A 10 9.20 0.41 -24.92
CA ILE A 10 9.84 1.69 -25.25
C ILE A 10 9.22 2.22 -26.54
N GLY A 11 8.85 3.51 -26.55
CA GLY A 11 8.20 4.16 -27.69
C GLY A 11 6.65 4.05 -27.68
N GLN A 12 6.06 3.44 -26.67
CA GLN A 12 4.60 3.43 -26.52
C GLN A 12 4.07 4.85 -26.29
N PRO A 13 3.02 5.30 -27.03
CA PRO A 13 2.43 6.61 -26.83
C PRO A 13 1.89 6.80 -25.42
N ALA A 14 2.14 7.96 -24.81
CA ALA A 14 1.68 8.26 -23.45
C ALA A 14 0.15 8.18 -23.28
N THR A 15 -0.61 8.41 -24.35
CA THR A 15 -2.06 8.31 -24.39
C THR A 15 -2.60 6.89 -24.24
N THR A 16 -1.76 5.88 -24.39
CA THR A 16 -2.12 4.46 -24.19
C THR A 16 -1.87 3.98 -22.76
N LEU A 17 -1.28 4.81 -21.90
CA LEU A 17 -1.01 4.48 -20.51
C LEU A 17 -2.25 4.75 -19.66
N SER A 18 -2.55 3.84 -18.74
CA SER A 18 -3.49 4.11 -17.65
C SER A 18 -2.95 5.18 -16.70
N GLY A 19 -3.83 5.82 -15.91
CA GLY A 19 -3.43 6.82 -14.93
C GLY A 19 -2.34 6.32 -13.97
N GLY A 20 -2.49 5.11 -13.44
CA GLY A 20 -1.48 4.50 -12.58
C GLY A 20 -0.15 4.21 -13.28
N GLU A 21 -0.18 3.79 -14.55
CA GLU A 21 1.04 3.59 -15.34
C GLU A 21 1.77 4.91 -15.58
N ALA A 22 1.04 5.97 -15.94
CA ALA A 22 1.60 7.29 -16.15
C ALA A 22 2.24 7.85 -14.86
N GLN A 23 1.60 7.65 -13.70
CA GLN A 23 2.18 8.01 -12.39
C GLN A 23 3.48 7.25 -12.12
N ARG A 24 3.50 5.93 -12.36
CA ARG A 24 4.69 5.11 -12.14
C ARG A 24 5.84 5.45 -13.07
N VAL A 25 5.56 5.86 -14.32
CA VAL A 25 6.59 6.41 -15.24
C VAL A 25 7.21 7.68 -14.66
N LYS A 26 6.37 8.62 -14.17
CA LYS A 26 6.87 9.84 -13.49
C LYS A 26 7.69 9.48 -12.25
N LEU A 27 7.20 8.56 -11.43
CA LEU A 27 7.90 8.10 -10.22
C LEU A 27 9.26 7.50 -10.56
N ALA A 28 9.36 6.65 -11.59
CA ALA A 28 10.64 6.10 -12.06
C ALA A 28 11.62 7.20 -12.45
N LYS A 29 11.13 8.26 -13.11
CA LYS A 29 11.95 9.42 -13.48
C LYS A 29 12.45 10.18 -12.25
N GLU A 30 11.60 10.36 -11.24
CA GLU A 30 11.99 11.03 -9.99
C GLU A 30 13.05 10.24 -9.21
N LEU A 31 12.95 8.91 -9.18
CA LEU A 31 13.95 8.03 -8.56
C LEU A 31 15.35 8.13 -9.17
N CYS A 32 15.43 8.50 -10.44
CA CYS A 32 16.72 8.74 -11.14
C CYS A 32 17.35 10.09 -10.77
N LYS A 33 16.60 10.98 -10.12
CA LYS A 33 17.13 12.29 -9.70
C LYS A 33 17.86 12.17 -8.36
N ARG A 34 18.77 13.10 -8.11
CA ARG A 34 19.42 13.23 -6.81
C ARG A 34 18.36 13.65 -5.77
N ALA A 35 18.20 12.85 -4.71
CA ALA A 35 17.28 13.16 -3.64
C ALA A 35 17.69 14.45 -2.91
N THR A 36 16.75 15.36 -2.73
CA THR A 36 16.93 16.60 -1.96
C THR A 36 16.45 16.48 -0.52
N GLY A 37 15.65 15.41 -0.21
CA GLY A 37 15.05 15.20 1.11
C GLY A 37 13.97 16.22 1.48
N ARG A 38 13.42 16.96 0.51
CA ARG A 38 12.43 18.03 0.73
C ARG A 38 11.29 18.02 -0.28
N THR A 39 10.99 16.85 -0.85
CA THR A 39 9.95 16.71 -1.87
C THR A 39 8.70 16.08 -1.26
N LEU A 40 7.53 16.65 -1.57
CA LEU A 40 6.22 16.05 -1.31
C LEU A 40 5.75 15.33 -2.58
N TYR A 41 5.57 14.03 -2.48
CA TYR A 41 4.95 13.21 -3.52
C TYR A 41 3.49 12.95 -3.16
N ILE A 42 2.58 13.23 -4.08
CA ILE A 42 1.16 12.90 -3.94
C ILE A 42 0.81 11.90 -5.04
N LEU A 43 0.35 10.72 -4.65
CA LEU A 43 0.02 9.61 -5.54
C LEU A 43 -1.45 9.23 -5.33
N ASP A 44 -2.16 9.12 -6.44
CA ASP A 44 -3.58 8.74 -6.45
C ASP A 44 -3.72 7.35 -7.07
N GLU A 45 -4.14 6.38 -6.24
CA GLU A 45 -4.28 4.95 -6.58
C GLU A 45 -3.11 4.36 -7.40
N PRO A 46 -1.84 4.52 -6.95
CA PRO A 46 -0.69 4.08 -7.74
C PRO A 46 -0.62 2.56 -7.92
N THR A 47 -1.41 1.77 -7.18
CA THR A 47 -1.47 0.31 -7.33
C THR A 47 -2.46 -0.16 -8.38
N THR A 48 -3.25 0.74 -8.97
CA THR A 48 -4.24 0.37 -9.99
C THR A 48 -3.58 -0.39 -11.14
N GLY A 49 -4.16 -1.56 -11.46
CA GLY A 49 -3.67 -2.45 -12.51
C GLY A 49 -2.39 -3.22 -12.18
N LEU A 50 -1.89 -3.15 -10.94
CA LEU A 50 -0.73 -3.92 -10.50
C LEU A 50 -1.10 -5.29 -9.91
N HIS A 51 -0.29 -6.29 -10.26
CA HIS A 51 -0.33 -7.57 -9.57
C HIS A 51 0.34 -7.45 -8.18
N THR A 52 -0.06 -8.27 -7.21
CA THR A 52 0.45 -8.25 -5.82
C THR A 52 1.99 -8.24 -5.74
N HIS A 53 2.67 -8.94 -6.66
CA HIS A 53 4.14 -8.95 -6.71
C HIS A 53 4.72 -7.57 -7.05
N ASP A 54 4.08 -6.83 -7.94
CA ASP A 54 4.54 -5.51 -8.38
C ASP A 54 4.19 -4.42 -7.36
N ILE A 55 3.10 -4.60 -6.60
CA ILE A 55 2.78 -3.75 -5.44
C ILE A 55 3.93 -3.79 -4.42
N LYS A 56 4.49 -4.97 -4.13
CA LYS A 56 5.65 -5.09 -3.23
C LYS A 56 6.89 -4.36 -3.74
N LYS A 57 7.12 -4.35 -5.05
CA LYS A 57 8.22 -3.58 -5.65
C LYS A 57 7.97 -2.07 -5.51
N LEU A 58 6.75 -1.63 -5.83
CA LEU A 58 6.35 -0.23 -5.68
C LEU A 58 6.52 0.25 -4.23
N LEU A 59 6.08 -0.52 -3.25
CA LEU A 59 6.24 -0.18 -1.83
C LEU A 59 7.71 0.00 -1.43
N LYS A 60 8.62 -0.88 -1.89
CA LYS A 60 10.07 -0.71 -1.64
C LYS A 60 10.61 0.62 -2.18
N VAL A 61 10.10 1.04 -3.32
CA VAL A 61 10.47 2.31 -3.95
C VAL A 61 9.96 3.49 -3.13
N LEU A 62 8.70 3.44 -2.69
CA LEU A 62 8.07 4.49 -1.89
C LEU A 62 8.77 4.65 -0.54
N HIS A 63 9.05 3.54 0.16
CA HIS A 63 9.82 3.57 1.41
C HIS A 63 11.22 4.18 1.21
N ARG A 64 11.92 3.83 0.12
CA ARG A 64 13.22 4.45 -0.20
C ARG A 64 13.12 5.97 -0.36
N LEU A 65 12.04 6.49 -0.94
CA LEU A 65 11.82 7.94 -1.03
C LEU A 65 11.64 8.57 0.35
N VAL A 66 10.88 7.91 1.23
CA VAL A 66 10.68 8.37 2.62
C VAL A 66 12.00 8.33 3.40
N ASP A 67 12.76 7.25 3.28
CA ASP A 67 14.08 7.08 3.93
C ASP A 67 15.08 8.16 3.49
N GLN A 68 14.91 8.72 2.30
CA GLN A 68 15.69 9.86 1.79
C GLN A 68 15.23 11.23 2.33
N GLY A 69 14.26 11.25 3.28
CA GLY A 69 13.75 12.45 3.92
C GLY A 69 12.59 13.13 3.19
N ASN A 70 12.02 12.49 2.15
CA ASN A 70 10.86 13.02 1.46
C ASN A 70 9.56 12.64 2.18
N THR A 71 8.47 13.35 1.86
CA THR A 71 7.13 13.01 2.30
C THR A 71 6.35 12.38 1.16
N VAL A 72 5.67 11.26 1.42
CA VAL A 72 4.82 10.58 0.43
C VAL A 72 3.40 10.50 0.97
N VAL A 73 2.46 11.09 0.25
CA VAL A 73 1.02 10.99 0.51
C VAL A 73 0.40 10.12 -0.56
N ILE A 74 -0.34 9.10 -0.15
CA ILE A 74 -0.94 8.12 -1.06
C ILE A 74 -2.44 8.04 -0.79
N ILE A 75 -3.25 8.23 -1.83
CA ILE A 75 -4.67 7.94 -1.79
C ILE A 75 -4.82 6.49 -2.24
N GLU A 76 -5.28 5.61 -1.37
CA GLU A 76 -5.33 4.18 -1.65
C GLU A 76 -6.42 3.45 -0.85
N HIS A 77 -6.86 2.33 -1.40
CA HIS A 77 -7.76 1.38 -0.76
C HIS A 77 -7.16 -0.04 -0.67
N ASN A 78 -5.95 -0.23 -1.18
CA ASN A 78 -5.23 -1.50 -1.15
C ASN A 78 -4.66 -1.77 0.24
N MET A 79 -5.05 -2.91 0.86
CA MET A 79 -4.64 -3.26 2.22
C MET A 79 -3.14 -3.53 2.36
N ASP A 80 -2.46 -3.97 1.28
CA ASP A 80 -1.00 -4.14 1.30
C ASP A 80 -0.28 -2.80 1.45
N VAL A 81 -0.82 -1.71 0.89
CA VAL A 81 -0.29 -0.35 1.05
C VAL A 81 -0.66 0.20 2.43
N ILE A 82 -1.95 0.14 2.79
CA ILE A 82 -2.49 0.73 4.01
C ILE A 82 -1.77 0.19 5.26
N LYS A 83 -1.52 -1.13 5.32
CA LYS A 83 -0.82 -1.75 6.47
C LYS A 83 0.63 -1.31 6.65
N THR A 84 1.26 -0.75 5.61
CA THR A 84 2.67 -0.31 5.62
C THR A 84 2.83 1.19 5.81
N ALA A 85 1.73 1.92 5.93
CA ALA A 85 1.76 3.36 6.14
C ALA A 85 2.25 3.70 7.56
N ASP A 86 3.03 4.77 7.68
CA ASP A 86 3.44 5.32 8.98
C ASP A 86 2.25 6.02 9.66
N TRP A 87 1.37 6.63 8.85
CA TRP A 87 0.21 7.37 9.31
C TRP A 87 -0.94 7.26 8.33
N ILE A 88 -2.15 7.08 8.82
CA ILE A 88 -3.38 6.97 8.03
C ILE A 88 -4.32 8.12 8.41
N ILE A 89 -4.94 8.72 7.40
CA ILE A 89 -6.07 9.62 7.54
C ILE A 89 -7.26 8.90 6.90
N ASP A 90 -8.14 8.35 7.72
CA ASP A 90 -9.33 7.61 7.25
C ASP A 90 -10.49 8.58 7.02
N VAL A 91 -11.00 8.60 5.80
CA VAL A 91 -12.05 9.51 5.35
C VAL A 91 -13.30 8.71 5.01
N GLY A 92 -14.43 9.08 5.61
CA GLY A 92 -15.67 8.34 5.39
C GLY A 92 -16.85 8.96 6.13
N PRO A 93 -17.81 8.14 6.63
CA PRO A 93 -17.97 6.69 6.42
C PRO A 93 -18.56 6.31 5.04
N ARG A 94 -19.03 7.29 4.27
CA ARG A 94 -19.66 7.12 2.94
C ARG A 94 -19.00 8.04 1.92
N GLY A 95 -19.28 7.81 0.64
CA GLY A 95 -18.87 8.69 -0.45
C GLY A 95 -19.90 9.80 -0.74
N GLY A 96 -19.52 10.78 -1.59
CA GLY A 96 -20.36 11.88 -2.02
C GLY A 96 -20.77 12.82 -0.88
N ASP A 97 -21.95 13.45 -0.98
CA ASP A 97 -22.46 14.47 -0.03
C ASP A 97 -22.61 14.00 1.42
N LYS A 98 -22.63 12.67 1.64
CA LYS A 98 -22.73 12.06 2.97
C LYS A 98 -21.40 11.53 3.52
N GLY A 99 -20.31 11.81 2.82
CA GLY A 99 -18.95 11.39 3.15
C GLY A 99 -18.00 12.55 3.41
N GLY A 100 -16.71 12.29 3.22
CA GLY A 100 -15.66 13.30 3.29
C GLY A 100 -15.31 13.79 4.70
N LYS A 101 -15.80 13.15 5.74
CA LYS A 101 -15.39 13.45 7.13
C LYS A 101 -14.19 12.60 7.51
N VAL A 102 -13.28 13.18 8.28
CA VAL A 102 -12.20 12.40 8.91
C VAL A 102 -12.83 11.53 10.01
N VAL A 103 -12.79 10.21 9.81
CA VAL A 103 -13.29 9.21 10.75
C VAL A 103 -12.27 8.92 11.84
N GLY A 104 -10.98 8.95 11.47
CA GLY A 104 -9.87 8.76 12.38
C GLY A 104 -8.53 9.01 11.72
N THR A 105 -7.53 9.23 12.56
CA THR A 105 -6.14 9.38 12.14
C THR A 105 -5.24 8.61 13.09
N GLY A 106 -4.12 8.08 12.61
CA GLY A 106 -3.16 7.36 13.43
C GLY A 106 -2.37 6.33 12.65
N THR A 107 -1.61 5.53 13.37
CA THR A 107 -0.93 4.36 12.80
C THR A 107 -1.96 3.31 12.35
N PRO A 108 -1.56 2.34 11.53
CA PRO A 108 -2.45 1.21 11.19
C PRO A 108 -3.07 0.53 12.41
N GLU A 109 -2.30 0.38 13.50
CA GLU A 109 -2.75 -0.21 14.76
C GLU A 109 -3.79 0.65 15.49
N ASP A 110 -3.72 1.97 15.34
CA ASP A 110 -4.69 2.89 15.94
C ASP A 110 -5.99 2.90 15.15
N ILE A 111 -5.92 2.90 13.82
CA ILE A 111 -7.09 2.84 12.94
C ILE A 111 -7.91 1.56 13.17
N VAL A 112 -7.24 0.43 13.41
CA VAL A 112 -7.91 -0.86 13.72
C VAL A 112 -8.77 -0.78 14.99
N LYS A 113 -8.46 0.10 15.94
CA LYS A 113 -9.20 0.28 17.21
C LYS A 113 -10.46 1.15 17.05
N ILE A 114 -10.55 1.91 15.96
CA ILE A 114 -11.67 2.85 15.72
C ILE A 114 -12.88 2.08 15.22
N LYS A 115 -13.95 2.02 16.02
CA LYS A 115 -15.16 1.23 15.71
C LYS A 115 -15.89 1.72 14.45
N GLU A 116 -15.88 3.02 14.21
CA GLU A 116 -16.51 3.69 13.08
C GLU A 116 -15.72 3.53 11.78
N SER A 117 -14.43 3.23 11.86
CA SER A 117 -13.56 3.04 10.71
C SER A 117 -13.90 1.76 9.94
N VAL A 118 -14.34 1.92 8.71
CA VAL A 118 -14.54 0.81 7.78
C VAL A 118 -13.17 0.25 7.38
N THR A 119 -12.23 1.13 7.07
CA THR A 119 -10.83 0.78 6.77
C THR A 119 -10.21 -0.04 7.88
N GLY A 120 -10.40 0.37 9.15
CA GLY A 120 -9.89 -0.35 10.32
C GLY A 120 -10.44 -1.76 10.46
N LYS A 121 -11.73 -1.96 10.17
CA LYS A 121 -12.36 -3.30 10.20
C LYS A 121 -11.74 -4.23 9.15
N TYR A 122 -11.57 -3.76 7.91
CA TYR A 122 -10.95 -4.55 6.84
C TYR A 122 -9.46 -4.80 7.12
N LEU A 123 -8.74 -3.80 7.60
CA LEU A 123 -7.32 -3.91 7.94
C LEU A 123 -7.08 -4.94 9.04
N LYS A 124 -7.91 -4.95 10.08
CA LYS A 124 -7.86 -5.96 11.16
C LYS A 124 -8.01 -7.37 10.61
N LYS A 125 -9.07 -7.59 9.82
CA LYS A 125 -9.32 -8.90 9.20
C LYS A 125 -8.14 -9.35 8.34
N TYR A 126 -7.60 -8.44 7.54
CA TYR A 126 -6.47 -8.70 6.65
C TYR A 126 -5.19 -9.10 7.43
N ILE A 127 -4.89 -8.38 8.51
CA ILE A 127 -3.73 -8.69 9.38
C ILE A 127 -3.92 -10.05 10.06
N ASP A 128 -5.12 -10.35 10.54
CA ASP A 128 -5.42 -11.63 11.20
C ASP A 128 -5.31 -12.81 10.21
N GLU A 129 -5.77 -12.65 8.98
CA GLU A 129 -5.61 -13.64 7.91
C GLU A 129 -4.13 -13.90 7.59
N LEU A 130 -3.31 -12.86 7.50
CA LEU A 130 -1.86 -12.99 7.27
C LEU A 130 -1.16 -13.75 8.41
N LYS A 131 -1.52 -13.48 9.66
CA LYS A 131 -0.98 -14.20 10.83
C LYS A 131 -1.34 -15.69 10.80
N ASN A 132 -2.53 -16.03 10.32
CA ASN A 132 -3.00 -17.41 10.24
C ASN A 132 -2.40 -18.19 9.06
N THR A 133 -1.97 -17.50 8.01
CA THR A 133 -1.35 -18.11 6.81
C THR A 133 0.17 -18.20 6.89
N SER A 134 0.81 -17.59 7.89
CA SER A 134 2.26 -17.65 8.10
C SER A 134 2.73 -19.07 8.40
N PRO A 135 3.81 -19.56 7.76
CA PRO A 135 4.24 -20.97 7.83
C PRO A 135 4.64 -21.43 9.24
N GLU A 136 4.98 -20.53 10.15
CA GLU A 136 5.36 -20.90 11.54
C GLU A 136 4.22 -21.56 12.34
N LYS A 137 2.95 -21.22 12.09
CA LYS A 137 1.81 -21.87 12.76
C LYS A 137 1.41 -23.21 12.14
N LYS A 138 1.81 -23.51 10.90
CA LYS A 138 1.55 -24.82 10.28
C LYS A 138 2.44 -25.93 10.86
N ASN A 139 3.62 -25.59 11.37
CA ASN A 139 4.53 -26.56 11.97
C ASN A 139 4.12 -26.95 13.40
N THR A 140 3.62 -26.04 14.20
CA THR A 140 3.13 -26.34 15.55
C THR A 140 1.90 -27.26 15.55
N LYS A 141 0.98 -27.08 14.59
CA LYS A 141 -0.18 -27.98 14.47
C LYS A 141 0.17 -29.38 13.95
N LYS A 142 1.25 -29.52 13.18
CA LYS A 142 1.74 -30.83 12.71
C LYS A 142 2.53 -31.60 13.78
N LEU A 143 3.19 -30.89 14.71
CA LEU A 143 3.87 -31.57 15.83
C LEU A 143 2.86 -32.05 16.88
N SER A 144 1.83 -31.26 17.23
CA SER A 144 0.83 -31.67 18.21
C SER A 144 -0.06 -32.85 17.79
N LEU A 145 -0.16 -33.13 16.49
CA LEU A 145 -0.87 -34.30 15.94
C LEU A 145 -0.01 -35.58 15.88
N LYS A 146 1.32 -35.47 16.11
CA LYS A 146 2.21 -36.62 16.15
C LYS A 146 2.50 -37.14 17.58
N GLU A 147 2.15 -36.36 18.61
CA GLU A 147 2.32 -36.76 20.01
C GLU A 147 1.04 -37.40 20.60
N SER A 148 -0.05 -37.52 19.83
CA SER A 148 -1.33 -38.09 20.23
C SER A 148 -1.72 -39.33 19.43
N ALA A 149 -0.74 -40.06 18.85
CA ALA A 149 -0.94 -41.34 18.16
C ALA A 149 -0.04 -42.45 18.76
#